data_c6816e3a3be19f4d6f8114b5ef49d0a0
#
_entry.id   c6816e3a3be19f4d6f8114b5ef49d0a0
#
_cell.length_a   1.000
_cell.length_b   1.000
_cell.length_c   1.000
_cell.angle_alpha   90.00
_cell.angle_beta   90.00
_cell.angle_gamma   90.00
#
_symmetry.space_group_name_H-M   'P 1'
#
loop_
_entity.id
_entity.type
_entity.pdbx_description
1 polymer ?
#
loop_
_entity_poly.entity_id
_entity_poly.type
_entity_poly.pdbx_seq_one_letter_code
_entity_poly.pdbx_strand_id
1 'polypeptide(L)'
;MTTEERTKYMSNKFLESHLSADDMNAGVPEGEEVSMDNKINYDYAVAIEKELNDMPFMFKRRMLKDETLFELLMPSERLQALRIKMIVGKDGDVKFRCYLAEDVVESNIAALQNEINRLNARYRFICLSIDDDRDICAAYDDILYGDEKSAADHAIAMLVLFTEIIDKCVPNIMPLIWKELAQKDEPEKVKMNLFDSEGGVA
;
A
#
# COMPACT_ATOMS: atom_id res chain seq x y z
N MET A 1 -3.88 25.39 -5.96
CA MET A 1 -2.76 24.56 -5.50
C MET A 1 -2.49 23.53 -6.58
N THR A 2 -1.34 23.58 -7.21
CA THR A 2 -0.94 22.63 -8.27
C THR A 2 -0.65 21.27 -7.68
N THR A 3 -0.56 20.22 -8.52
CA THR A 3 -0.19 18.87 -8.10
C THR A 3 1.17 18.86 -7.40
N GLU A 4 2.10 19.67 -7.88
CA GLU A 4 3.45 19.87 -7.34
C GLU A 4 3.43 20.51 -5.93
N GLU A 5 2.61 21.54 -5.72
CA GLU A 5 2.41 22.20 -4.42
C GLU A 5 1.74 21.25 -3.41
N ARG A 6 0.80 20.40 -3.86
CA ARG A 6 0.18 19.36 -3.03
C ARG A 6 1.19 18.31 -2.58
N THR A 7 2.02 17.81 -3.50
CA THR A 7 3.05 16.82 -3.21
C THR A 7 4.05 17.36 -2.17
N LYS A 8 4.51 18.59 -2.34
CA LYS A 8 5.44 19.26 -1.43
C LYS A 8 4.83 19.53 -0.03
N TYR A 9 3.55 19.94 0.03
CA TYR A 9 2.84 20.16 1.29
C TYR A 9 2.64 18.86 2.07
N MET A 10 2.26 17.79 1.39
CA MET A 10 2.04 16.46 2.00
C MET A 10 3.36 15.84 2.48
N SER A 11 4.46 15.98 1.71
CA SER A 11 5.80 15.55 2.10
C SER A 11 6.25 16.19 3.42
N ASN A 12 6.11 17.52 3.55
CA ASN A 12 6.52 18.24 4.75
C ASN A 12 5.69 17.84 5.99
N LYS A 13 4.37 17.73 5.83
CA LYS A 13 3.47 17.38 6.94
C LYS A 13 3.66 15.96 7.45
N PHE A 14 4.03 15.02 6.56
CA PHE A 14 4.33 13.64 6.95
C PHE A 14 5.66 13.53 7.69
N LEU A 15 6.70 14.27 7.26
CA LEU A 15 8.00 14.33 7.94
C LEU A 15 7.85 14.78 9.40
N GLU A 16 7.02 15.79 9.65
CA GLU A 16 6.81 16.32 11.00
C GLU A 16 6.05 15.37 11.93
N SER A 17 5.21 14.48 11.38
CA SER A 17 4.31 13.63 12.20
C SER A 17 4.80 12.19 12.44
N HIS A 18 5.75 11.67 11.63
CA HIS A 18 6.10 10.25 11.63
C HIS A 18 7.59 9.91 11.63
N LEU A 19 8.48 10.91 11.68
CA LEU A 19 9.92 10.70 11.72
C LEU A 19 10.52 11.37 12.95
N SER A 20 10.93 10.58 13.95
CA SER A 20 11.84 11.09 14.97
C SER A 20 13.26 11.19 14.41
N ALA A 21 14.04 12.14 14.90
CA ALA A 21 15.44 12.36 14.48
C ALA A 21 16.34 11.12 14.71
N ASP A 22 15.92 10.22 15.61
CA ASP A 22 16.67 9.01 15.99
C ASP A 22 16.52 7.87 14.93
N ASP A 23 15.43 7.87 14.14
CA ASP A 23 15.22 6.88 13.07
C ASP A 23 16.11 7.12 11.83
N MET A 24 16.74 8.28 11.73
CA MET A 24 17.54 8.65 10.56
C MET A 24 19.02 8.19 10.66
N ASN A 25 19.48 7.68 11.79
CA ASN A 25 20.88 7.40 12.05
C ASN A 25 21.20 5.92 12.37
N ALA A 26 20.37 4.97 11.91
CA ALA A 26 20.70 3.55 11.97
C ALA A 26 21.82 3.27 10.96
N GLY A 27 23.06 3.35 11.44
CA GLY A 27 24.27 3.11 10.67
C GLY A 27 24.27 1.73 10.03
N VAL A 28 24.78 1.68 8.81
CA VAL A 28 25.09 0.45 8.09
C VAL A 28 26.08 -0.36 8.96
N PRO A 29 25.79 -1.63 9.30
CA PRO A 29 26.75 -2.47 9.97
C PRO A 29 27.97 -2.68 9.05
N GLU A 30 29.13 -2.23 9.49
CA GLU A 30 30.41 -2.51 8.83
C GLU A 30 30.73 -4.00 9.01
N GLY A 31 30.92 -4.73 7.89
CA GLY A 31 31.71 -5.94 7.84
C GLY A 31 31.00 -7.27 7.64
N GLU A 32 30.24 -7.47 6.55
CA GLU A 32 30.05 -8.81 5.99
C GLU A 32 30.63 -8.85 4.57
N GLU A 33 31.50 -9.85 4.29
CA GLU A 33 31.98 -10.14 2.93
C GLU A 33 30.77 -10.50 2.05
N VAL A 34 30.44 -9.61 1.13
CA VAL A 34 29.32 -9.77 0.18
C VAL A 34 29.71 -10.85 -0.82
N SER A 35 29.02 -12.00 -0.82
CA SER A 35 29.19 -13.04 -1.85
C SER A 35 28.89 -12.47 -3.26
N MET A 36 29.45 -13.09 -4.32
CA MET A 36 29.19 -12.63 -5.70
C MET A 36 27.70 -12.56 -6.05
N ASP A 37 26.87 -13.47 -5.49
CA ASP A 37 25.42 -13.48 -5.69
C ASP A 37 24.72 -12.28 -5.06
N ASN A 38 25.23 -11.79 -3.91
CA ASN A 38 24.74 -10.58 -3.27
C ASN A 38 25.12 -9.29 -4.03
N LYS A 39 26.12 -9.34 -4.91
CA LYS A 39 26.59 -8.17 -5.66
C LYS A 39 25.54 -7.73 -6.72
N ILE A 40 24.96 -8.67 -7.46
CA ILE A 40 23.96 -8.36 -8.50
C ILE A 40 22.75 -7.69 -7.88
N ASN A 41 22.22 -8.27 -6.80
CA ASN A 41 21.10 -7.70 -6.06
C ASN A 41 21.41 -6.28 -5.51
N TYR A 42 22.61 -6.09 -4.98
CA TYR A 42 23.03 -4.79 -4.49
C TYR A 42 23.10 -3.75 -5.61
N ASP A 43 23.62 -4.13 -6.79
CA ASP A 43 23.77 -3.24 -7.94
C ASP A 43 22.36 -2.77 -8.44
N TYR A 44 21.37 -3.66 -8.55
CA TYR A 44 20.00 -3.29 -8.91
C TYR A 44 19.35 -2.37 -7.87
N ALA A 45 19.49 -2.66 -6.61
CA ALA A 45 18.93 -1.83 -5.55
C ALA A 45 19.55 -0.42 -5.53
N VAL A 46 20.87 -0.30 -5.77
CA VAL A 46 21.56 1.00 -5.86
C VAL A 46 21.11 1.78 -7.10
N ALA A 47 20.94 1.10 -8.24
CA ALA A 47 20.46 1.74 -9.45
C ALA A 47 19.02 2.24 -9.29
N ILE A 48 18.14 1.44 -8.68
CA ILE A 48 16.76 1.82 -8.35
C ILE A 48 16.73 3.02 -7.39
N GLU A 49 17.56 3.00 -6.32
CA GLU A 49 17.64 4.12 -5.38
C GLU A 49 18.02 5.43 -6.07
N LYS A 50 18.93 5.38 -7.02
CA LYS A 50 19.34 6.55 -7.79
C LYS A 50 18.15 7.14 -8.58
N GLU A 51 17.40 6.30 -9.28
CA GLU A 51 16.20 6.75 -10.01
C GLU A 51 15.11 7.26 -9.06
N LEU A 52 14.92 6.61 -7.90
CA LEU A 52 13.95 7.05 -6.88
C LEU A 52 14.29 8.43 -6.31
N ASN A 53 15.58 8.79 -6.17
CA ASN A 53 15.99 10.11 -5.69
C ASN A 53 15.64 11.25 -6.66
N ASP A 54 15.45 10.95 -7.93
CA ASP A 54 15.02 11.91 -8.95
C ASP A 54 13.48 12.07 -9.01
N MET A 55 12.75 11.25 -8.24
CA MET A 55 11.28 11.26 -8.23
C MET A 55 10.70 12.20 -7.16
N PRO A 56 9.51 12.82 -7.41
CA PRO A 56 8.90 13.79 -6.49
C PRO A 56 8.11 13.13 -5.35
N PHE A 57 8.58 12.01 -4.80
CA PHE A 57 7.97 11.35 -3.65
C PHE A 57 9.01 10.87 -2.65
N MET A 58 8.57 10.49 -1.47
CA MET A 58 9.45 10.09 -0.38
C MET A 58 9.58 8.59 -0.30
N PHE A 59 10.79 8.12 0.03
CA PHE A 59 11.03 6.72 0.33
C PHE A 59 12.04 6.56 1.47
N LYS A 60 12.03 5.37 2.09
CA LYS A 60 13.05 4.88 3.00
C LYS A 60 13.61 3.58 2.44
N ARG A 61 14.93 3.40 2.55
CA ARG A 61 15.60 2.16 2.21
C ARG A 61 16.02 1.43 3.48
N ARG A 62 15.82 0.11 3.49
CA ARG A 62 16.34 -0.81 4.51
C ARG A 62 17.01 -2.00 3.83
N MET A 63 18.23 -2.33 4.25
CA MET A 63 18.88 -3.57 3.84
C MET A 63 18.44 -4.70 4.78
N LEU A 64 17.91 -5.77 4.23
CA LEU A 64 17.63 -7.03 4.88
C LEU A 64 18.73 -8.02 4.48
N LYS A 65 18.78 -9.19 5.13
CA LYS A 65 19.84 -10.18 4.89
C LYS A 65 20.05 -10.55 3.41
N ASP A 66 18.94 -10.80 2.69
CA ASP A 66 18.96 -11.26 1.30
C ASP A 66 18.11 -10.36 0.37
N GLU A 67 17.62 -9.23 0.85
CA GLU A 67 16.70 -8.35 0.13
C GLU A 67 16.95 -6.88 0.50
N THR A 68 16.63 -5.98 -0.40
CA THR A 68 16.55 -4.54 -0.12
C THR A 68 15.09 -4.10 -0.15
N LEU A 69 14.62 -3.52 0.94
CA LEU A 69 13.27 -2.98 1.07
C LEU A 69 13.28 -1.46 0.84
N PHE A 70 12.44 -1.00 -0.08
CA PHE A 70 12.08 0.41 -0.23
C PHE A 70 10.63 0.60 0.25
N GLU A 71 10.45 1.43 1.27
CA GLU A 71 9.14 1.87 1.73
C GLU A 71 8.83 3.22 1.09
N LEU A 72 7.87 3.24 0.16
CA LEU A 72 7.54 4.41 -0.65
C LEU A 72 6.20 5.01 -0.24
N LEU A 73 6.14 6.34 -0.24
CA LEU A 73 4.89 7.08 -0.06
C LEU A 73 4.52 7.72 -1.40
N MET A 74 3.69 7.04 -2.17
CA MET A 74 3.29 7.44 -3.50
C MET A 74 2.07 8.37 -3.46
N PRO A 75 2.05 9.46 -4.24
CA PRO A 75 0.84 10.27 -4.38
C PRO A 75 -0.29 9.44 -5.00
N SER A 76 -1.52 9.66 -4.55
CA SER A 76 -2.72 9.01 -5.04
C SER A 76 -3.77 10.05 -5.39
N GLU A 77 -4.54 9.79 -6.44
CA GLU A 77 -5.67 10.65 -6.81
C GLU A 77 -6.91 10.40 -5.93
N ARG A 78 -6.99 9.23 -5.31
CA ARG A 78 -8.16 8.75 -4.59
C ARG A 78 -7.99 8.68 -3.08
N LEU A 79 -6.75 8.48 -2.61
CA LEU A 79 -6.36 8.44 -1.21
C LEU A 79 -5.39 9.59 -0.94
N GLN A 80 -5.07 9.83 0.34
CA GLN A 80 -4.05 10.83 0.68
C GLN A 80 -2.69 10.43 0.12
N ALA A 81 -2.32 9.15 0.28
CA ALA A 81 -1.12 8.54 -0.27
C ALA A 81 -1.26 7.03 -0.23
N LEU A 82 -0.48 6.34 -1.07
CA LEU A 82 -0.31 4.89 -1.05
C LEU A 82 1.03 4.55 -0.43
N ARG A 83 1.02 3.68 0.57
CA ARG A 83 2.24 3.10 1.13
C ARG A 83 2.58 1.84 0.36
N ILE A 84 3.64 1.90 -0.42
CA ILE A 84 4.09 0.79 -1.24
C ILE A 84 5.42 0.27 -0.69
N LYS A 85 5.50 -1.04 -0.48
CA LYS A 85 6.75 -1.74 -0.21
C LYS A 85 7.24 -2.33 -1.53
N MET A 86 8.42 -1.90 -1.98
CA MET A 86 9.14 -2.52 -3.09
C MET A 86 10.32 -3.28 -2.50
N ILE A 87 10.36 -4.57 -2.73
CA ILE A 87 11.38 -5.48 -2.21
C ILE A 87 12.18 -6.02 -3.39
N VAL A 88 13.49 -5.81 -3.37
CA VAL A 88 14.42 -6.29 -4.40
C VAL A 88 15.22 -7.44 -3.80
N GLY A 89 15.00 -8.64 -4.30
CA GLY A 89 15.63 -9.86 -3.86
C GLY A 89 16.99 -10.12 -4.54
N LYS A 90 17.78 -10.99 -3.94
CA LYS A 90 19.15 -11.32 -4.41
C LYS A 90 19.22 -11.92 -5.81
N ASP A 91 18.14 -12.57 -6.25
CA ASP A 91 18.07 -13.23 -7.55
C ASP A 91 17.48 -12.29 -8.63
N GLY A 92 17.34 -10.98 -8.31
CA GLY A 92 16.78 -9.98 -9.19
C GLY A 92 15.24 -9.97 -9.18
N ASP A 93 14.59 -10.74 -8.31
CA ASP A 93 13.15 -10.63 -8.12
C ASP A 93 12.80 -9.28 -7.49
N VAL A 94 11.73 -8.68 -7.99
CA VAL A 94 11.16 -7.46 -7.44
C VAL A 94 9.70 -7.70 -7.06
N LYS A 95 9.33 -7.29 -5.84
CA LYS A 95 7.98 -7.50 -5.29
C LYS A 95 7.41 -6.15 -4.86
N PHE A 96 6.19 -5.88 -5.28
CA PHE A 96 5.44 -4.71 -4.84
C PHE A 96 4.28 -5.15 -3.93
N ARG A 97 4.10 -4.48 -2.80
CA ARG A 97 3.02 -4.74 -1.85
C ARG A 97 2.41 -3.42 -1.39
N CYS A 98 1.10 -3.35 -1.42
CA CYS A 98 0.34 -2.21 -0.90
C CYS A 98 -0.86 -2.73 -0.12
N TYR A 99 -0.90 -2.45 1.18
CA TYR A 99 -2.04 -2.75 2.03
C TYR A 99 -3.05 -1.62 1.93
N LEU A 100 -4.24 -1.92 1.45
CA LEU A 100 -5.33 -0.97 1.21
C LEU A 100 -6.24 -0.80 2.43
N ALA A 101 -6.39 -1.85 3.20
CA ALA A 101 -7.11 -1.88 4.47
C ALA A 101 -6.59 -3.00 5.35
N GLU A 102 -6.69 -2.81 6.66
CA GLU A 102 -6.32 -3.78 7.68
C GLU A 102 -7.58 -4.19 8.46
N ASP A 103 -7.62 -5.44 8.92
CA ASP A 103 -8.66 -6.04 9.77
C ASP A 103 -10.09 -5.76 9.28
N VAL A 104 -10.38 -6.10 8.03
CA VAL A 104 -11.70 -5.90 7.44
C VAL A 104 -12.75 -6.72 8.18
N VAL A 105 -13.92 -6.10 8.41
CA VAL A 105 -15.03 -6.73 9.13
C VAL A 105 -15.53 -7.96 8.37
N GLU A 106 -15.73 -9.07 9.09
CA GLU A 106 -16.12 -10.39 8.57
C GLU A 106 -17.35 -10.33 7.63
N SER A 107 -18.35 -9.54 7.98
CA SER A 107 -19.57 -9.39 7.18
C SER A 107 -19.34 -8.82 5.77
N ASN A 108 -18.24 -8.12 5.54
CA ASN A 108 -17.89 -7.50 4.27
C ASN A 108 -17.03 -8.41 3.37
N ILE A 109 -16.42 -9.47 3.92
CA ILE A 109 -15.45 -10.32 3.22
C ILE A 109 -16.04 -10.91 1.94
N ALA A 110 -17.23 -11.48 1.97
CA ALA A 110 -17.84 -12.11 0.79
C ALA A 110 -18.07 -11.09 -0.35
N ALA A 111 -18.52 -9.89 -0.03
CA ALA A 111 -18.71 -8.82 -1.01
C ALA A 111 -17.38 -8.33 -1.58
N LEU A 112 -16.37 -8.18 -0.73
CA LEU A 112 -15.01 -7.79 -1.11
C LEU A 112 -14.34 -8.85 -1.98
N GLN A 113 -14.45 -10.14 -1.65
CA GLN A 113 -13.91 -11.23 -2.47
C GLN A 113 -14.49 -11.25 -3.88
N ASN A 114 -15.82 -11.03 -4.01
CA ASN A 114 -16.47 -10.94 -5.32
C ASN A 114 -15.94 -9.76 -6.13
N GLU A 115 -15.76 -8.59 -5.51
CA GLU A 115 -15.23 -7.42 -6.19
C GLU A 115 -13.75 -7.58 -6.54
N ILE A 116 -12.94 -8.13 -5.65
CA ILE A 116 -11.53 -8.46 -5.87
C ILE A 116 -11.39 -9.41 -7.07
N ASN A 117 -12.18 -10.47 -7.14
CA ASN A 117 -12.16 -11.39 -8.28
C ASN A 117 -12.49 -10.67 -9.60
N ARG A 118 -13.45 -9.75 -9.58
CA ARG A 118 -13.81 -8.93 -10.75
C ARG A 118 -12.67 -8.01 -11.18
N LEU A 119 -11.99 -7.38 -10.22
CA LEU A 119 -10.85 -6.50 -10.47
C LEU A 119 -9.63 -7.29 -10.98
N ASN A 120 -9.31 -8.44 -10.39
CA ASN A 120 -8.24 -9.33 -10.85
C ASN A 120 -8.48 -9.84 -12.27
N ALA A 121 -9.74 -10.10 -12.66
CA ALA A 121 -10.06 -10.47 -14.04
C ALA A 121 -9.86 -9.31 -15.03
N ARG A 122 -9.96 -8.06 -14.56
CA ARG A 122 -9.80 -6.85 -15.37
C ARG A 122 -8.34 -6.41 -15.50
N TYR A 123 -7.58 -6.49 -14.42
CA TYR A 123 -6.19 -6.01 -14.34
C TYR A 123 -5.21 -7.17 -14.23
N ARG A 124 -4.36 -7.37 -15.24
CA ARG A 124 -3.46 -8.53 -15.34
C ARG A 124 -2.19 -8.41 -14.49
N PHE A 125 -1.76 -7.18 -14.20
CA PHE A 125 -0.46 -6.91 -13.57
C PHE A 125 -0.52 -6.79 -12.06
N ILE A 126 -1.69 -6.88 -11.45
CA ILE A 126 -1.82 -6.88 -10.01
C ILE A 126 -2.69 -8.05 -9.55
N CYS A 127 -2.39 -8.56 -8.38
CA CYS A 127 -3.21 -9.51 -7.65
C CYS A 127 -3.71 -8.83 -6.38
N LEU A 128 -5.02 -8.64 -6.29
CA LEU A 128 -5.68 -8.24 -5.05
C LEU A 128 -6.04 -9.49 -4.26
N SER A 129 -5.82 -9.49 -2.96
CA SER A 129 -6.17 -10.59 -2.06
C SER A 129 -6.64 -10.08 -0.71
N ILE A 130 -7.37 -10.92 0.01
CA ILE A 130 -7.61 -10.77 1.45
C ILE A 130 -6.85 -11.91 2.11
N ASP A 131 -5.95 -11.59 3.05
CA ASP A 131 -5.15 -12.57 3.76
C ASP A 131 -5.85 -13.13 5.01
N ASP A 132 -5.16 -13.97 5.77
CA ASP A 132 -5.71 -14.63 6.97
C ASP A 132 -5.96 -13.63 8.11
N ASP A 133 -5.25 -12.49 8.12
CA ASP A 133 -5.45 -11.38 9.05
C ASP A 133 -6.59 -10.44 8.62
N ARG A 134 -7.22 -10.75 7.48
CA ARG A 134 -8.29 -9.97 6.83
C ARG A 134 -7.80 -8.62 6.28
N ASP A 135 -6.53 -8.54 5.96
CA ASP A 135 -5.96 -7.38 5.30
C ASP A 135 -6.15 -7.45 3.79
N ILE A 136 -6.50 -6.34 3.16
CA ILE A 136 -6.58 -6.25 1.70
C ILE A 136 -5.22 -5.81 1.18
N CYS A 137 -4.55 -6.72 0.48
CA CYS A 137 -3.25 -6.49 -0.13
C CYS A 137 -3.35 -6.47 -1.67
N ALA A 138 -2.73 -5.45 -2.28
CA ALA A 138 -2.39 -5.46 -3.69
C ALA A 138 -0.94 -5.93 -3.83
N ALA A 139 -0.69 -6.89 -4.72
CA ALA A 139 0.61 -7.49 -4.96
C ALA A 139 0.94 -7.51 -6.44
N TYR A 140 2.22 -7.32 -6.77
CA TYR A 140 2.80 -7.57 -8.09
C TYR A 140 4.22 -8.07 -7.90
N ASP A 141 4.59 -9.11 -8.63
CA ASP A 141 5.92 -9.72 -8.58
C ASP A 141 6.48 -9.83 -9.99
N ASP A 142 7.76 -9.50 -10.17
CA ASP A 142 8.46 -9.54 -11.45
C ASP A 142 9.94 -9.89 -11.25
N ILE A 143 10.65 -10.06 -12.35
CA ILE A 143 12.09 -10.33 -12.36
C ILE A 143 12.78 -9.20 -13.14
N LEU A 144 13.75 -8.58 -12.49
CA LEU A 144 14.63 -7.59 -13.08
C LEU A 144 15.67 -8.29 -13.97
N TYR A 145 15.93 -7.73 -15.15
CA TYR A 145 16.88 -8.28 -16.12
C TYR A 145 17.62 -7.18 -16.86
N GLY A 146 18.71 -7.55 -17.50
CA GLY A 146 19.54 -6.62 -18.25
C GLY A 146 20.59 -5.92 -17.39
N ASP A 147 21.05 -4.76 -17.86
CA ASP A 147 21.97 -3.92 -17.09
C ASP A 147 21.25 -3.15 -15.96
N GLU A 148 22.03 -2.57 -15.06
CA GLU A 148 21.52 -1.84 -13.89
C GLU A 148 20.52 -0.73 -14.26
N LYS A 149 20.79 0.00 -15.35
CA LYS A 149 19.93 1.08 -15.81
C LYS A 149 18.58 0.56 -16.33
N SER A 150 18.64 -0.46 -17.19
CA SER A 150 17.43 -1.09 -17.74
C SER A 150 16.56 -1.71 -16.64
N ALA A 151 17.18 -2.36 -15.67
CA ALA A 151 16.49 -2.96 -14.52
C ALA A 151 15.83 -1.88 -13.64
N ALA A 152 16.52 -0.77 -13.38
CA ALA A 152 15.97 0.34 -12.61
C ALA A 152 14.82 1.03 -13.35
N ASP A 153 14.98 1.33 -14.65
CA ASP A 153 13.92 1.91 -15.47
C ASP A 153 12.67 1.02 -15.50
N HIS A 154 12.86 -0.31 -15.59
CA HIS A 154 11.76 -1.27 -15.54
C HIS A 154 11.05 -1.26 -14.17
N ALA A 155 11.80 -1.32 -13.06
CA ALA A 155 11.24 -1.28 -11.72
C ALA A 155 10.41 0.00 -11.48
N ILE A 156 10.91 1.16 -11.91
CA ILE A 156 10.20 2.43 -11.80
C ILE A 156 8.94 2.45 -12.67
N ALA A 157 9.02 1.96 -13.92
CA ALA A 157 7.85 1.86 -14.79
C ALA A 157 6.76 0.97 -14.18
N MET A 158 7.14 -0.17 -13.57
CA MET A 158 6.21 -1.06 -12.88
C MET A 158 5.64 -0.43 -11.61
N LEU A 159 6.43 0.32 -10.82
CA LEU A 159 5.96 1.06 -9.66
C LEU A 159 4.85 2.06 -10.04
N VAL A 160 5.06 2.83 -11.11
CA VAL A 160 4.07 3.80 -11.60
C VAL A 160 2.79 3.09 -12.06
N LEU A 161 2.93 2.02 -12.87
CA LEU A 161 1.79 1.24 -13.34
C LEU A 161 1.01 0.60 -12.18
N PHE A 162 1.70 0.05 -11.18
CA PHE A 162 1.12 -0.53 -9.98
C PHE A 162 0.28 0.49 -9.22
N THR A 163 0.83 1.69 -9.01
CA THR A 163 0.15 2.82 -8.37
C THR A 163 -1.11 3.24 -9.12
N GLU A 164 -1.03 3.41 -10.43
CA GLU A 164 -2.18 3.80 -11.27
C GLU A 164 -3.31 2.77 -11.26
N ILE A 165 -2.97 1.48 -11.25
CA ILE A 165 -3.99 0.42 -11.20
C ILE A 165 -4.66 0.40 -9.83
N ILE A 166 -3.91 0.56 -8.74
CA ILE A 166 -4.46 0.65 -7.40
C ILE A 166 -5.46 1.82 -7.32
N ASP A 167 -5.09 3.00 -7.81
CA ASP A 167 -6.00 4.16 -7.83
C ASP A 167 -7.31 3.89 -8.59
N LYS A 168 -7.27 3.06 -9.63
CA LYS A 168 -8.48 2.62 -10.36
C LYS A 168 -9.30 1.58 -9.59
N CYS A 169 -8.68 0.82 -8.67
CA CYS A 169 -9.35 -0.19 -7.84
C CYS A 169 -10.01 0.41 -6.59
N VAL A 170 -9.40 1.43 -6.00
CA VAL A 170 -9.83 2.08 -4.76
C VAL A 170 -11.33 2.45 -4.73
N PRO A 171 -11.93 3.08 -5.78
CA PRO A 171 -13.35 3.44 -5.76
C PRO A 171 -14.31 2.27 -5.66
N ASN A 172 -13.86 1.08 -6.01
CA ASN A 172 -14.69 -0.14 -5.96
C ASN A 172 -14.55 -0.86 -4.61
N ILE A 173 -13.39 -0.76 -3.97
CA ILE A 173 -13.06 -1.47 -2.72
C ILE A 173 -13.49 -0.66 -1.50
N MET A 174 -13.14 0.62 -1.42
CA MET A 174 -13.36 1.44 -0.22
C MET A 174 -14.81 1.56 0.22
N PRO A 175 -15.82 1.70 -0.66
CA PRO A 175 -17.22 1.74 -0.25
C PRO A 175 -17.69 0.45 0.44
N LEU A 176 -17.09 -0.71 0.08
CA LEU A 176 -17.42 -1.99 0.69
C LEU A 176 -16.81 -2.12 2.08
N ILE A 177 -15.63 -1.54 2.30
CA ILE A 177 -14.97 -1.52 3.61
C ILE A 177 -15.75 -0.64 4.59
N TRP A 178 -16.20 0.55 4.15
CA TRP A 178 -16.82 1.54 5.03
C TRP A 178 -18.32 1.35 5.25
N LYS A 179 -18.97 0.43 4.55
CA LYS A 179 -20.42 0.24 4.58
C LYS A 179 -20.99 0.01 5.99
N GLU A 180 -20.31 -0.70 6.85
CA GLU A 180 -20.74 -0.93 8.24
C GLU A 180 -20.40 0.22 9.20
N LEU A 181 -19.38 1.00 8.92
CA LEU A 181 -19.07 2.18 9.74
C LEU A 181 -20.23 3.20 9.66
N ALA A 182 -20.84 3.33 8.47
CA ALA A 182 -22.01 4.19 8.28
C ALA A 182 -23.29 3.64 8.94
N GLN A 183 -23.41 2.32 9.17
CA GLN A 183 -24.59 1.71 9.80
C GLN A 183 -24.51 1.75 11.34
N LYS A 184 -23.32 1.82 11.93
CA LYS A 184 -23.16 1.96 13.40
C LYS A 184 -23.53 3.34 13.93
N ASP A 185 -23.59 4.35 13.07
CA ASP A 185 -23.99 5.71 13.44
C ASP A 185 -25.50 5.98 13.30
N GLU A 186 -26.32 5.02 12.86
CA GLU A 186 -27.77 5.16 13.01
C GLU A 186 -28.16 4.87 14.46
N PRO A 187 -28.71 5.86 15.21
CA PRO A 187 -29.19 5.63 16.56
C PRO A 187 -30.25 4.54 16.51
N GLU A 188 -30.06 3.50 17.32
CA GLU A 188 -31.04 2.45 17.56
C GLU A 188 -32.40 3.09 17.77
N LYS A 189 -33.30 2.91 16.80
CA LYS A 189 -34.68 3.38 16.96
C LYS A 189 -35.27 2.65 18.15
N VAL A 190 -35.24 3.29 19.30
CA VAL A 190 -35.93 2.85 20.50
C VAL A 190 -37.39 2.67 20.10
N LYS A 191 -37.82 1.42 19.99
CA LYS A 191 -39.27 1.10 19.89
C LYS A 191 -39.90 1.56 21.19
N MET A 192 -40.43 2.77 21.18
CA MET A 192 -41.35 3.24 22.24
C MET A 192 -42.59 2.37 22.14
N ASN A 193 -42.69 1.35 22.97
CA ASN A 193 -43.95 0.66 23.23
C ASN A 193 -44.90 1.70 23.83
N LEU A 194 -45.79 2.22 23.02
CA LEU A 194 -46.95 2.93 23.50
C LEU A 194 -47.76 1.92 24.30
N PHE A 195 -47.83 2.14 25.58
CA PHE A 195 -48.75 1.44 26.47
C PHE A 195 -50.19 1.63 25.93
N ASP A 196 -50.80 0.54 25.52
CA ASP A 196 -52.23 0.48 25.35
C ASP A 196 -52.91 0.64 26.73
N SER A 197 -53.41 1.82 26.97
CA SER A 197 -54.31 2.08 28.09
C SER A 197 -55.74 1.72 27.66
N GLU A 198 -56.10 0.45 27.72
CA GLU A 198 -57.53 0.08 27.76
C GLU A 198 -58.03 0.27 29.20
N GLY A 199 -58.63 1.42 29.41
CA GLY A 199 -59.46 1.68 30.58
C GLY A 199 -60.84 1.07 30.38
N GLY A 200 -61.07 -0.09 30.97
CA GLY A 200 -62.44 -0.60 31.14
C GLY A 200 -63.21 0.24 32.16
N VAL A 201 -64.40 0.70 31.74
CA VAL A 201 -65.42 1.27 32.62
C VAL A 201 -66.50 0.23 32.75
N ALA A 202 -66.77 -0.16 34.00
CA ALA A 202 -67.97 -0.85 34.38
C ALA A 202 -69.04 0.17 34.84
#